data_82a4b3950b0512371a345ebffb24e6f4
#
_entry.id   82a4b3950b0512371a345ebffb24e6f4
#
_cell.length_a   1.000
_cell.length_b   1.000
_cell.length_c   1.000
_cell.angle_alpha   90.00
_cell.angle_beta   90.00
_cell.angle_gamma   90.00
#
_symmetry.space_group_name_H-M   'P 1'
#
loop_
_entity.id
_entity.type
_entity.pdbx_description
1 polymer ?
#
loop_
_entity_poly.entity_id
_entity_poly.type
_entity_poly.pdbx_seq_one_letter_code
_entity_poly.pdbx_strand_id
1 'polypeptide(L)'
;LVVILPDCPMERAADKAEVLRLRIEELTNLHGADISASFGVASLPHTSQSVADLLAAADAALYKAKQGGRNQVVRAPLRPFRLDRVVDDGQQVEEFPRAAAE
;
A
#
# COMPACT_ATOMS: atom_id res chain seq x y z
N LEU A 1 8.92 7.16 -2.51
CA LEU A 1 7.97 7.97 -1.75
C LEU A 1 7.06 7.09 -0.92
N VAL A 2 6.93 7.41 0.35
CA VAL A 2 6.07 6.68 1.28
C VAL A 2 5.08 7.65 1.90
N VAL A 3 3.81 7.24 1.92
CA VAL A 3 2.75 8.02 2.54
C VAL A 3 2.13 7.19 3.68
N ILE A 4 2.01 7.79 4.85
CA ILE A 4 1.40 7.14 6.01
C ILE A 4 0.06 7.80 6.26
N LEU A 5 -0.99 6.98 6.35
CA LEU A 5 -2.36 7.45 6.55
C LEU A 5 -2.89 6.88 7.86
N PRO A 6 -2.82 7.63 8.97
CA PRO A 6 -3.35 7.16 10.25
C PRO A 6 -4.87 6.97 10.18
N ASP A 7 -5.35 5.95 10.87
CA ASP A 7 -6.78 5.66 10.97
C ASP A 7 -7.49 5.56 9.62
N CYS A 8 -6.79 5.07 8.62
CA CYS A 8 -7.32 4.93 7.29
C CYS A 8 -7.44 3.44 6.93
N PRO A 9 -8.64 2.94 6.66
CA PRO A 9 -8.80 1.55 6.25
C PRO A 9 -8.10 1.27 4.92
N MET A 10 -7.75 0.01 4.71
CA MET A 10 -7.09 -0.44 3.48
C MET A 10 -7.84 0.03 2.22
N GLU A 11 -9.16 -0.09 2.22
CA GLU A 11 -9.96 0.29 1.06
C GLU A 11 -9.82 1.77 0.73
N ARG A 12 -9.84 2.63 1.74
CA ARG A 12 -9.65 4.06 1.53
C ARG A 12 -8.24 4.40 1.08
N ALA A 13 -7.25 3.72 1.64
CA ALA A 13 -5.87 3.93 1.23
C ALA A 13 -5.69 3.53 -0.24
N ALA A 14 -6.26 2.41 -0.65
CA ALA A 14 -6.21 1.96 -2.03
C ALA A 14 -6.96 2.93 -2.96
N ASP A 15 -8.11 3.44 -2.54
CA ASP A 15 -8.86 4.41 -3.32
C ASP A 15 -8.07 5.71 -3.50
N LYS A 16 -7.41 6.18 -2.44
CA LYS A 16 -6.56 7.37 -2.54
C LYS A 16 -5.38 7.15 -3.48
N ALA A 17 -4.77 5.99 -3.42
CA ALA A 17 -3.69 5.64 -4.33
C ALA A 17 -4.18 5.63 -5.78
N GLU A 18 -5.37 5.10 -6.02
CA GLU A 18 -5.97 5.08 -7.36
C GLU A 18 -6.25 6.48 -7.88
N VAL A 19 -6.76 7.36 -7.03
CA VAL A 19 -6.98 8.76 -7.41
C VAL A 19 -5.65 9.43 -7.80
N LEU A 20 -4.61 9.20 -7.02
CA LEU A 20 -3.29 9.76 -7.34
C LEU A 20 -2.75 9.20 -8.64
N ARG A 21 -2.90 7.91 -8.87
CA ARG A 21 -2.47 7.26 -10.11
C ARG A 21 -3.16 7.89 -11.31
N LEU A 22 -4.47 8.06 -11.24
CA LEU A 22 -5.25 8.66 -12.32
C LEU A 22 -4.85 10.11 -12.57
N ARG A 23 -4.59 10.88 -11.51
CA ARG A 23 -4.15 12.26 -11.63
C ARG A 23 -2.81 12.38 -12.32
N ILE A 24 -1.89 11.49 -12.01
CA ILE A 24 -0.58 11.46 -12.65
C ILE A 24 -0.74 11.09 -14.13
N GLU A 25 -1.61 10.15 -14.43
CA GLU A 25 -1.89 9.78 -15.82
C GLU A 25 -2.49 10.92 -16.61
N GLU A 26 -3.42 11.68 -16.02
CA GLU A 26 -3.98 12.87 -16.65
C GLU A 26 -2.92 13.93 -16.96
N LEU A 27 -2.05 14.18 -16.01
CA LEU A 27 -0.95 15.14 -16.21
C LEU A 27 -0.02 14.71 -17.33
N THR A 28 0.25 13.41 -17.41
CA THR A 28 1.05 12.83 -18.48
C THR A 28 0.41 13.09 -19.84
N ASN A 29 -0.88 12.84 -19.95
CA ASN A 29 -1.62 13.04 -21.19
C ASN A 29 -1.63 14.51 -21.60
N LEU A 30 -1.77 15.41 -20.63
CA LEU A 30 -1.79 16.85 -20.90
C LEU A 30 -0.45 17.40 -21.37
N HIS A 31 0.64 16.87 -20.83
CA HIS A 31 1.97 17.39 -21.11
C HIS A 31 2.79 16.54 -22.10
N GLY A 32 2.19 15.49 -22.62
CA GLY A 32 2.87 14.62 -23.60
C GLY A 32 4.03 13.82 -23.03
N ALA A 33 4.19 13.79 -21.71
CA ALA A 33 5.22 13.00 -21.08
C ALA A 33 4.69 11.58 -20.81
N ASP A 34 5.53 10.57 -20.93
CA ASP A 34 5.15 9.20 -20.69
C ASP A 34 5.52 8.82 -19.24
N ILE A 35 4.77 9.36 -18.30
CA ILE A 35 4.99 9.13 -16.86
C ILE A 35 3.78 8.44 -16.28
N SER A 36 4.01 7.43 -15.48
CA SER A 36 2.97 6.75 -14.74
C SER A 36 3.47 6.44 -13.32
N ALA A 37 2.56 6.09 -12.44
CA ALA A 37 2.90 5.72 -11.08
C ALA A 37 2.37 4.34 -10.75
N SER A 38 3.17 3.58 -10.05
CA SER A 38 2.77 2.28 -9.49
C SER A 38 2.70 2.42 -7.98
N PHE A 39 1.74 1.75 -7.36
CA PHE A 39 1.50 1.87 -5.93
C PHE A 39 1.37 0.50 -5.30
N GLY A 40 2.01 0.33 -4.15
CA GLY A 40 1.75 -0.79 -3.26
C GLY A 40 1.09 -0.27 -1.99
N VAL A 41 0.04 -0.94 -1.53
CA VAL A 41 -0.73 -0.53 -0.36
C VAL A 41 -0.75 -1.65 0.66
N ALA A 42 -0.45 -1.32 1.90
CA ALA A 42 -0.50 -2.26 3.01
C ALA A 42 -1.14 -1.61 4.22
N SER A 43 -1.66 -2.40 5.13
CA SER A 43 -2.41 -1.91 6.29
C SER A 43 -2.12 -2.75 7.53
N LEU A 44 -2.02 -2.07 8.68
CA LEU A 44 -2.03 -2.71 9.98
C LEU A 44 -3.47 -2.70 10.52
N PRO A 45 -3.97 -3.76 11.10
CA PRO A 45 -3.34 -5.09 11.24
C PRO A 45 -3.63 -6.06 10.09
N HIS A 46 -4.31 -5.60 9.04
CA HIS A 46 -4.90 -6.48 8.02
C HIS A 46 -3.86 -7.22 7.18
N THR A 47 -2.79 -6.55 6.78
CA THR A 47 -1.76 -7.16 5.95
C THR A 47 -0.43 -7.33 6.67
N SER A 48 -0.28 -6.70 7.83
CA SER A 48 1.00 -6.60 8.52
C SER A 48 0.82 -6.57 10.02
N GLN A 49 1.84 -6.96 10.76
CA GLN A 49 1.79 -7.02 12.23
C GLN A 49 2.68 -6.01 12.92
N SER A 50 3.58 -5.40 12.20
CA SER A 50 4.49 -4.40 12.75
C SER A 50 4.78 -3.36 11.69
N VAL A 51 5.42 -2.27 12.09
CA VAL A 51 5.82 -1.22 11.14
C VAL A 51 6.81 -1.75 10.11
N ALA A 52 7.79 -2.55 10.55
CA ALA A 52 8.75 -3.15 9.63
C ALA A 52 8.06 -4.07 8.63
N ASP A 53 7.12 -4.88 9.11
CA ASP A 53 6.33 -5.78 8.29
C ASP A 53 5.43 -5.00 7.32
N LEU A 54 4.88 -3.88 7.80
CA LEU A 54 4.06 -2.99 6.98
C LEU A 54 4.86 -2.44 5.79
N LEU A 55 6.06 -1.97 6.03
CA LEU A 55 6.96 -1.50 4.98
C LEU A 55 7.26 -2.59 3.97
N ALA A 56 7.62 -3.76 4.46
CA ALA A 56 7.94 -4.90 3.60
C ALA A 56 6.74 -5.32 2.76
N ALA A 57 5.55 -5.31 3.34
CA ALA A 57 4.34 -5.66 2.62
C ALA A 57 4.01 -4.65 1.53
N ALA A 58 4.14 -3.36 1.82
CA ALA A 58 3.92 -2.31 0.83
C ALA A 58 4.93 -2.39 -0.30
N ASP A 59 6.20 -2.63 0.02
CA ASP A 59 7.26 -2.76 -0.98
C ASP A 59 7.04 -3.99 -1.87
N ALA A 60 6.61 -5.11 -1.30
CA ALA A 60 6.31 -6.30 -2.07
C ALA A 60 5.11 -6.06 -3.00
N ALA A 61 4.09 -5.36 -2.53
CA ALA A 61 2.94 -5.01 -3.35
C ALA A 61 3.35 -4.07 -4.49
N LEU A 62 4.21 -3.10 -4.19
CA LEU A 62 4.73 -2.19 -5.21
C LEU A 62 5.53 -2.96 -6.26
N TYR A 63 6.34 -3.90 -5.85
CA TYR A 63 7.09 -4.76 -6.77
C TYR A 63 6.14 -5.51 -7.70
N LYS A 64 5.06 -6.05 -7.16
CA LYS A 64 4.05 -6.72 -7.97
C LYS A 64 3.38 -5.77 -8.96
N ALA A 65 3.12 -4.54 -8.56
CA ALA A 65 2.58 -3.54 -9.47
C ALA A 65 3.51 -3.29 -10.64
N LYS A 66 4.80 -3.18 -10.38
CA LYS A 66 5.81 -2.99 -11.43
C LYS A 66 5.94 -4.22 -12.32
N GLN A 67 5.92 -5.40 -11.75
CA GLN A 67 5.97 -6.66 -12.50
C GLN A 67 4.73 -6.87 -13.35
N GLY A 68 3.58 -6.41 -12.88
CA GLY A 68 2.32 -6.57 -13.58
C GLY A 68 2.04 -5.58 -14.68
N GLY A 69 3.03 -4.76 -15.06
CA GLY A 69 2.87 -3.80 -16.15
C GLY A 69 2.92 -2.34 -15.73
N ARG A 70 3.18 -2.06 -14.46
CA ARG A 70 3.25 -0.71 -13.90
C ARG A 70 1.90 0.02 -13.99
N ASN A 71 1.86 1.27 -13.66
CA ASN A 71 0.65 2.12 -13.74
C ASN A 71 -0.58 1.44 -13.11
N GLN A 72 -0.44 0.99 -11.88
CA GLN A 72 -1.51 0.30 -11.17
C GLN A 72 -1.29 0.34 -9.66
N VAL A 73 -2.37 0.10 -8.95
CA VAL A 73 -2.36 -0.04 -7.50
C VAL A 73 -2.50 -1.51 -7.16
N VAL A 74 -1.59 -2.03 -6.34
CA VAL A 74 -1.66 -3.40 -5.85
C VAL A 74 -1.77 -3.37 -4.34
N ARG A 75 -2.74 -4.08 -3.80
CA ARG A 75 -2.91 -4.25 -2.37
C ARG A 75 -2.09 -5.43 -1.89
N ALA A 76 -1.43 -5.28 -0.74
CA ALA A 76 -0.80 -6.40 -0.09
C ALA A 76 -1.87 -7.43 0.30
N PRO A 77 -1.56 -8.73 0.25
CA PRO A 77 -2.53 -9.74 0.61
C PRO A 77 -2.89 -9.66 2.09
N LEU A 78 -4.14 -9.97 2.39
CA LEU A 78 -4.60 -10.06 3.77
C LEU A 78 -3.84 -11.16 4.48
N ARG A 79 -3.44 -10.88 5.70
CA ARG A 79 -2.72 -11.85 6.50
C ARG A 79 -3.70 -12.69 7.29
N PRO A 80 -3.63 -14.02 7.19
CA PRO A 80 -4.52 -14.85 7.98
C PRO A 80 -4.25 -14.68 9.48
N PHE A 81 -5.31 -14.64 10.25
CA PHE A 81 -5.22 -14.59 11.69
C PHE A 81 -4.63 -15.91 12.21
N ARG A 82 -3.59 -15.79 13.05
CA ARG A 82 -2.96 -16.94 13.67
C ARG A 82 -3.01 -16.79 15.18
N LEU A 83 -3.65 -17.75 15.82
CA LEU A 83 -3.77 -17.76 17.26
C LEU A 83 -2.42 -17.82 17.98
N ASP A 84 -1.50 -18.53 17.43
CA ASP A 84 -0.17 -18.68 18.00
C ASP A 84 0.63 -17.37 18.01
N ARG A 85 0.20 -16.39 17.25
CA ARG A 85 0.85 -15.09 17.22
C ARG A 85 0.15 -14.03 18.05
N VAL A 86 -1.08 -14.26 18.40
CA VAL A 86 -1.83 -13.29 19.19
C VAL A 86 -1.30 -13.19 20.60
N VAL A 87 -0.72 -14.26 21.08
CA VAL A 87 -0.18 -14.30 22.42
C VAL A 87 1.09 -13.50 22.54
N ASP A 88 1.56 -13.04 21.43
CA ASP A 88 2.93 -12.75 21.33
C ASP A 88 3.30 -11.46 21.89
N ASP A 89 2.48 -10.66 22.26
CA ASP A 89 3.14 -9.47 22.59
C ASP A 89 2.21 -8.48 23.04
N GLY A 90 1.89 -8.25 23.82
CA GLY A 90 1.36 -7.02 24.16
C GLY A 90 1.63 -5.89 23.19
N GLN A 91 2.00 -6.18 22.02
CA GLN A 91 2.18 -5.15 21.04
C GLN A 91 0.86 -4.65 20.59
N GLN A 92 0.62 -3.45 20.93
CA GLN A 92 -0.50 -2.77 20.38
C GLN A 92 -0.22 -2.46 18.94
N VAL A 93 -0.97 -3.10 18.12
CA VAL A 93 -0.88 -2.86 16.71
C VAL A 93 -1.71 -1.63 16.41
N GLU A 94 -1.08 -0.57 16.04
CA GLU A 94 -1.77 0.59 15.55
C GLU A 94 -2.13 0.39 14.08
N GLU A 95 -3.34 0.73 13.73
CA GLU A 95 -3.81 0.58 12.36
C GLU A 95 -3.35 1.75 11.51
N PHE A 96 -2.23 1.60 10.86
CA PHE A 96 -1.73 2.60 9.94
C PHE A 96 -1.68 2.04 8.53
N PRO A 97 -2.66 2.32 7.69
CA PRO A 97 -2.50 2.03 6.27
C PRO A 97 -1.32 2.80 5.70
N ARG A 98 -0.58 2.16 4.85
CA ARG A 98 0.58 2.77 4.24
C ARG A 98 0.58 2.53 2.74
N ALA A 99 0.79 3.57 1.98
CA ALA A 99 0.94 3.50 0.54
C ALA A 99 2.36 3.85 0.15
N ALA A 100 2.96 3.05 -0.71
CA ALA A 100 4.23 3.35 -1.34
C ALA A 100 3.99 3.64 -2.82
N ALA A 101 4.62 4.67 -3.34
CA ALA A 101 4.42 5.12 -4.71
C ALA A 101 5.75 5.34 -5.42
N GLU A 102 5.75 5.02 -6.67
CA GLU A 102 6.88 5.30 -7.55
C GLU A 102 6.44 5.90 -8.85
#